data_c61959d6279a3efa5fff32f7d5325506
#
_entry.id   c61959d6279a3efa5fff32f7d5325506
#
_cell.length_a   1.000
_cell.length_b   1.000
_cell.length_c   1.000
_cell.angle_alpha   90.00
_cell.angle_beta   90.00
_cell.angle_gamma   90.00
#
_symmetry.space_group_name_H-M   'P 1'
#
loop_
_entity.id
_entity.type
_entity.pdbx_description
1 polymer ?
#
loop_
_entity_poly.entity_id
_entity_poly.type
_entity_poly.pdbx_seq_one_letter_code
_entity_poly.pdbx_strand_id
1 'polypeptide(L)'
;MRKLSLLLICCALAATPVSQARQAAPTPQAAVKYGFDEVAGWLTASAELVPADKYTYKPVNTVRSFGELMAHAADGMNWYCGSAKAAKDVAWSDAVEKGGPTKPKVVAALKQAIQGCNTAYGSSTARIDRLMANVAHSSLHYGNVITYLRMLGLKPPSS
;
A
#
# COMPACT_ATOMS: atom_id res chain seq x y z
N MET A 1 -65.14 52.66 -11.22
CA MET A 1 -63.85 52.56 -10.49
C MET A 1 -63.72 51.15 -9.97
N ARG A 2 -62.92 50.30 -10.66
CA ARG A 2 -62.67 48.88 -10.32
C ARG A 2 -61.43 48.81 -9.47
N LYS A 3 -61.54 48.35 -8.23
CA LYS A 3 -60.41 48.11 -7.33
C LYS A 3 -59.80 46.72 -7.66
N LEU A 4 -58.53 46.71 -8.11
CA LEU A 4 -57.76 45.51 -8.38
C LEU A 4 -57.08 45.11 -7.07
N SER A 5 -57.51 43.99 -6.47
CA SER A 5 -56.83 43.40 -5.27
C SER A 5 -55.71 42.49 -5.74
N LEU A 6 -54.47 42.87 -5.47
CA LEU A 6 -53.31 42.04 -5.65
C LEU A 6 -53.18 40.98 -4.51
N LEU A 7 -53.40 39.71 -4.80
CA LEU A 7 -53.05 38.61 -3.89
C LEU A 7 -51.54 38.32 -3.99
N LEU A 8 -50.80 38.63 -2.95
CA LEU A 8 -49.42 38.20 -2.78
C LEU A 8 -49.42 36.74 -2.28
N ILE A 9 -49.04 35.80 -3.15
CA ILE A 9 -48.80 34.41 -2.76
C ILE A 9 -47.34 34.33 -2.25
N CYS A 10 -47.17 34.27 -0.92
CA CYS A 10 -45.89 33.94 -0.29
C CYS A 10 -45.60 32.42 -0.43
N CYS A 11 -44.78 32.04 -1.39
CA CYS A 11 -44.20 30.68 -1.42
C CYS A 11 -43.15 30.55 -0.32
N ALA A 12 -43.55 29.95 0.82
CA ALA A 12 -42.59 29.52 1.84
C ALA A 12 -41.82 28.29 1.32
N LEU A 13 -40.58 28.49 0.86
CA LEU A 13 -39.63 27.41 0.58
C LEU A 13 -39.20 26.79 1.91
N ALA A 14 -39.79 25.65 2.24
CA ALA A 14 -39.32 24.83 3.36
C ALA A 14 -37.95 24.25 3.01
N ALA A 15 -36.87 24.82 3.52
CA ALA A 15 -35.52 24.27 3.44
C ALA A 15 -35.45 23.03 4.35
N THR A 16 -35.53 21.85 3.77
CA THR A 16 -35.25 20.62 4.50
C THR A 16 -33.75 20.59 4.86
N PRO A 17 -33.39 20.42 6.15
CA PRO A 17 -31.98 20.28 6.51
C PRO A 17 -31.45 19.00 5.91
N VAL A 18 -30.53 19.10 4.96
CA VAL A 18 -29.71 17.95 4.49
C VAL A 18 -28.79 17.59 5.64
N SER A 19 -29.18 16.57 6.41
CA SER A 19 -28.33 15.97 7.42
C SER A 19 -27.14 15.32 6.68
N GLN A 20 -26.01 16.02 6.58
CA GLN A 20 -24.74 15.41 6.17
C GLN A 20 -24.35 14.44 7.28
N ALA A 21 -24.61 13.14 7.07
CA ALA A 21 -24.10 12.09 7.92
C ALA A 21 -22.57 12.20 7.91
N ARG A 22 -22.00 12.68 9.03
CA ARG A 22 -20.55 12.76 9.22
C ARG A 22 -20.00 11.36 9.15
N GLN A 23 -19.28 11.02 8.06
CA GLN A 23 -18.60 9.73 7.96
C GLN A 23 -17.73 9.55 9.19
N ALA A 24 -17.91 8.42 9.89
CA ALA A 24 -17.07 8.08 11.03
C ALA A 24 -15.61 8.02 10.58
N ALA A 25 -14.70 8.56 11.40
CA ALA A 25 -13.27 8.45 11.12
C ALA A 25 -12.86 6.97 11.02
N PRO A 26 -11.97 6.60 10.08
CA PRO A 26 -11.50 5.22 9.95
C PRO A 26 -10.82 4.77 11.26
N THR A 27 -10.94 3.48 11.57
CA THR A 27 -10.16 2.90 12.68
C THR A 27 -8.66 3.03 12.39
N PRO A 28 -7.78 3.03 13.42
CA PRO A 28 -6.33 3.06 13.20
C PRO A 28 -5.85 1.96 12.25
N GLN A 29 -6.38 0.74 12.39
CA GLN A 29 -6.05 -0.37 11.49
C GLN A 29 -6.49 -0.10 10.04
N ALA A 30 -7.69 0.45 9.83
CA ALA A 30 -8.17 0.78 8.50
C ALA A 30 -7.32 1.88 7.83
N ALA A 31 -6.90 2.89 8.60
CA ALA A 31 -6.03 3.95 8.11
C ALA A 31 -4.64 3.42 7.70
N VAL A 32 -4.05 2.55 8.53
CA VAL A 32 -2.74 1.93 8.24
C VAL A 32 -2.86 0.96 7.06
N LYS A 33 -3.96 0.21 6.96
CA LYS A 33 -4.22 -0.67 5.82
C LYS A 33 -4.27 0.09 4.50
N TYR A 34 -4.90 1.26 4.46
CA TYR A 34 -4.93 2.09 3.26
C TYR A 34 -3.51 2.40 2.75
N GLY A 35 -2.61 2.86 3.62
CA GLY A 35 -1.21 3.12 3.23
C GLY A 35 -0.46 1.86 2.79
N PHE A 36 -0.77 0.70 3.39
CA PHE A 36 -0.21 -0.57 2.94
C PHE A 36 -0.70 -0.96 1.53
N ASP A 37 -2.01 -0.85 1.27
CA ASP A 37 -2.59 -1.22 -0.03
C ASP A 37 -1.98 -0.39 -1.18
N GLU A 38 -1.73 0.90 -0.96
CA GLU A 38 -1.07 1.76 -1.94
C GLU A 38 0.36 1.28 -2.23
N VAL A 39 1.21 1.16 -1.20
CA VAL A 39 2.62 0.80 -1.41
C VAL A 39 2.78 -0.64 -1.92
N ALA A 40 1.95 -1.57 -1.48
CA ALA A 40 1.94 -2.95 -1.97
C ALA A 40 1.53 -3.02 -3.46
N GLY A 41 0.56 -2.21 -3.86
CA GLY A 41 0.17 -2.05 -5.26
C GLY A 41 1.32 -1.52 -6.12
N TRP A 42 2.02 -0.47 -5.67
CA TRP A 42 3.17 0.08 -6.39
C TRP A 42 4.35 -0.89 -6.47
N LEU A 43 4.65 -1.62 -5.41
CA LEU A 43 5.70 -2.65 -5.41
C LEU A 43 5.36 -3.77 -6.40
N THR A 44 4.12 -4.27 -6.38
CA THR A 44 3.68 -5.32 -7.31
C THR A 44 3.77 -4.85 -8.76
N ALA A 45 3.22 -3.66 -9.06
CA ALA A 45 3.28 -3.09 -10.40
C ALA A 45 4.71 -2.86 -10.88
N SER A 46 5.63 -2.44 -9.98
CA SER A 46 7.05 -2.29 -10.30
C SER A 46 7.72 -3.63 -10.63
N ALA A 47 7.41 -4.68 -9.85
CA ALA A 47 7.94 -6.02 -10.10
C ALA A 47 7.46 -6.57 -11.46
N GLU A 48 6.21 -6.32 -11.82
CA GLU A 48 5.65 -6.74 -13.11
C GLU A 48 6.17 -5.90 -14.28
N LEU A 49 6.41 -4.60 -14.07
CA LEU A 49 6.89 -3.67 -15.10
C LEU A 49 8.31 -3.99 -15.57
N VAL A 50 9.23 -4.26 -14.63
CA VAL A 50 10.66 -4.45 -14.96
C VAL A 50 10.86 -5.74 -15.75
N PRO A 51 11.55 -5.71 -16.93
CA PRO A 51 11.89 -6.90 -17.71
C PRO A 51 12.73 -7.88 -16.90
N ALA A 52 12.60 -9.18 -17.19
CA ALA A 52 13.26 -10.25 -16.43
C ALA A 52 14.79 -10.15 -16.49
N ASP A 53 15.37 -9.74 -17.61
CA ASP A 53 16.81 -9.52 -17.79
C ASP A 53 17.37 -8.36 -16.97
N LYS A 54 16.50 -7.47 -16.47
CA LYS A 54 16.86 -6.32 -15.61
C LYS A 54 16.77 -6.64 -14.11
N TYR A 55 16.38 -7.83 -13.72
CA TYR A 55 16.29 -8.20 -12.30
C TYR A 55 17.67 -8.26 -11.61
N THR A 56 18.74 -8.45 -12.37
CA THR A 56 20.14 -8.39 -11.87
C THR A 56 20.74 -6.98 -11.90
N TYR A 57 20.00 -5.98 -12.40
CA TYR A 57 20.48 -4.61 -12.49
C TYR A 57 20.78 -4.02 -11.11
N LYS A 58 21.96 -3.42 -10.96
CA LYS A 58 22.41 -2.65 -9.78
C LYS A 58 22.86 -1.27 -10.22
N PRO A 59 22.35 -0.18 -9.61
CA PRO A 59 22.87 1.17 -9.88
C PRO A 59 24.37 1.30 -9.58
N VAL A 60 24.80 0.69 -8.47
CA VAL A 60 26.21 0.57 -8.05
C VAL A 60 26.41 -0.81 -7.39
N ASN A 61 27.67 -1.27 -7.33
CA ASN A 61 27.97 -2.62 -6.85
C ASN A 61 27.66 -2.86 -5.36
N THR A 62 27.57 -1.81 -4.56
CA THR A 62 27.36 -1.88 -3.10
C THR A 62 25.90 -1.98 -2.68
N VAL A 63 24.95 -1.89 -3.62
CA VAL A 63 23.53 -2.02 -3.34
C VAL A 63 22.97 -3.35 -3.86
N ARG A 64 21.77 -3.69 -3.39
CA ARG A 64 21.00 -4.83 -3.92
C ARG A 64 20.72 -4.66 -5.41
N SER A 65 20.64 -5.75 -6.16
CA SER A 65 20.01 -5.72 -7.47
C SER A 65 18.49 -5.41 -7.33
N PHE A 66 17.86 -5.05 -8.45
CA PHE A 66 16.41 -4.85 -8.45
C PHE A 66 15.65 -6.05 -7.89
N GLY A 67 16.01 -7.26 -8.33
CA GLY A 67 15.38 -8.50 -7.85
C GLY A 67 15.62 -8.76 -6.36
N GLU A 68 16.85 -8.54 -5.87
CA GLU A 68 17.19 -8.66 -4.45
C GLU A 68 16.42 -7.64 -3.60
N LEU A 69 16.29 -6.40 -4.07
CA LEU A 69 15.53 -5.34 -3.36
C LEU A 69 14.04 -5.70 -3.24
N MET A 70 13.44 -6.18 -4.33
CA MET A 70 12.04 -6.60 -4.34
C MET A 70 11.79 -7.85 -3.48
N ALA A 71 12.73 -8.80 -3.50
CA ALA A 71 12.70 -9.99 -2.65
C ALA A 71 12.82 -9.64 -1.16
N HIS A 72 13.73 -8.71 -0.82
CA HIS A 72 13.87 -8.19 0.53
C HIS A 72 12.58 -7.49 1.03
N ALA A 73 11.89 -6.75 0.17
CA ALA A 73 10.61 -6.16 0.52
C ALA A 73 9.56 -7.23 0.86
N ALA A 74 9.53 -8.35 0.13
CA ALA A 74 8.65 -9.48 0.43
C ALA A 74 9.02 -10.17 1.76
N ASP A 75 10.31 -10.39 2.03
CA ASP A 75 10.79 -10.93 3.32
C ASP A 75 10.40 -10.02 4.48
N GLY A 76 10.53 -8.70 4.32
CA GLY A 76 10.09 -7.71 5.29
C GLY A 76 8.60 -7.79 5.58
N MET A 77 7.75 -7.84 4.55
CA MET A 77 6.31 -8.01 4.70
C MET A 77 5.97 -9.30 5.47
N ASN A 78 6.62 -10.42 5.15
CA ASN A 78 6.44 -11.69 5.86
C ASN A 78 6.78 -11.56 7.35
N TRP A 79 7.89 -10.90 7.66
CA TRP A 79 8.33 -10.72 9.04
C TRP A 79 7.40 -9.79 9.83
N TYR A 80 7.10 -8.60 9.32
CA TYR A 80 6.26 -7.63 10.01
C TYR A 80 4.83 -8.15 10.22
N CYS A 81 4.22 -8.68 9.18
CA CYS A 81 2.85 -9.17 9.25
C CYS A 81 2.75 -10.48 10.04
N GLY A 82 3.78 -11.34 9.97
CA GLY A 82 3.93 -12.52 10.83
C GLY A 82 4.04 -12.15 12.31
N SER A 83 4.91 -11.21 12.63
CA SER A 83 5.10 -10.68 14.00
C SER A 83 3.83 -9.99 14.52
N ALA A 84 3.10 -9.27 13.66
CA ALA A 84 1.83 -8.64 14.03
C ALA A 84 0.78 -9.68 14.46
N LYS A 85 0.66 -10.78 13.72
CA LYS A 85 -0.29 -11.87 14.02
C LYS A 85 0.11 -12.72 15.22
N ALA A 86 1.40 -12.97 15.40
CA ALA A 86 1.92 -13.81 16.47
C ALA A 86 1.96 -13.10 17.85
N ALA A 87 1.57 -11.84 17.93
CA ALA A 87 1.67 -10.98 19.12
C ALA A 87 3.10 -10.81 19.68
N LYS A 88 4.11 -11.37 19.04
CA LYS A 88 5.54 -11.26 19.34
C LYS A 88 6.35 -11.26 18.04
N ASP A 89 7.60 -10.81 18.10
CA ASP A 89 8.46 -10.86 16.94
C ASP A 89 8.84 -12.31 16.59
N VAL A 90 8.57 -12.70 15.34
CA VAL A 90 9.02 -13.97 14.79
C VAL A 90 10.48 -13.87 14.35
N ALA A 91 11.15 -15.01 14.11
CA ALA A 91 12.51 -15.00 13.57
C ALA A 91 12.51 -14.34 12.16
N TRP A 92 13.52 -13.50 11.91
CA TRP A 92 13.76 -12.96 10.56
C TRP A 92 14.16 -14.08 9.60
N SER A 93 13.64 -14.01 8.37
CA SER A 93 14.04 -14.87 7.27
C SER A 93 14.29 -14.02 6.03
N ASP A 94 15.39 -14.28 5.34
CA ASP A 94 15.75 -13.71 4.05
C ASP A 94 15.65 -14.77 2.93
N ALA A 95 14.74 -15.70 3.07
CA ALA A 95 14.60 -16.85 2.20
C ALA A 95 14.26 -16.48 0.75
N VAL A 96 13.45 -15.41 0.55
CA VAL A 96 13.12 -14.93 -0.80
C VAL A 96 14.34 -14.28 -1.44
N GLU A 97 15.03 -13.40 -0.71
CA GLU A 97 16.21 -12.69 -1.19
C GLU A 97 17.34 -13.67 -1.53
N LYS A 98 17.63 -14.63 -0.65
CA LYS A 98 18.68 -15.66 -0.86
C LYS A 98 18.28 -16.79 -1.79
N GLY A 99 17.00 -16.92 -2.12
CA GLY A 99 16.45 -17.95 -2.99
C GLY A 99 16.74 -17.78 -4.50
N GLY A 100 17.58 -16.82 -4.88
CA GLY A 100 17.88 -16.48 -6.27
C GLY A 100 16.68 -15.74 -6.92
N PRO A 101 16.55 -14.42 -6.71
CA PRO A 101 15.37 -13.62 -7.00
C PRO A 101 15.19 -13.35 -8.50
N THR A 102 14.64 -14.32 -9.24
CA THR A 102 14.18 -14.14 -10.60
C THR A 102 12.79 -13.49 -10.64
N LYS A 103 12.43 -12.84 -11.75
CA LYS A 103 11.12 -12.17 -11.90
C LYS A 103 9.93 -13.04 -11.45
N PRO A 104 9.71 -14.26 -11.95
CA PRO A 104 8.57 -15.07 -11.56
C PRO A 104 8.55 -15.41 -10.07
N LYS A 105 9.72 -15.72 -9.48
CA LYS A 105 9.83 -16.00 -8.03
C LYS A 105 9.49 -14.79 -7.18
N VAL A 106 10.02 -13.63 -7.54
CA VAL A 106 9.80 -12.38 -6.79
C VAL A 106 8.33 -11.93 -6.88
N VAL A 107 7.73 -11.95 -8.07
CA VAL A 107 6.31 -11.59 -8.24
C VAL A 107 5.41 -12.52 -7.43
N ALA A 108 5.68 -13.83 -7.45
CA ALA A 108 4.92 -14.80 -6.67
C ALA A 108 5.09 -14.56 -5.15
N ALA A 109 6.31 -14.34 -4.69
CA ALA A 109 6.60 -14.08 -3.27
C ALA A 109 5.97 -12.79 -2.76
N LEU A 110 6.00 -11.70 -3.54
CA LEU A 110 5.31 -10.46 -3.20
C LEU A 110 3.80 -10.66 -3.06
N LYS A 111 3.16 -11.33 -4.03
CA LYS A 111 1.72 -11.62 -3.98
C LYS A 111 1.36 -12.45 -2.74
N GLN A 112 2.16 -13.46 -2.41
CA GLN A 112 1.96 -14.28 -1.22
C GLN A 112 2.16 -13.47 0.08
N ALA A 113 3.20 -12.67 0.17
CA ALA A 113 3.45 -11.82 1.33
C ALA A 113 2.33 -10.80 1.55
N ILE A 114 1.85 -10.16 0.48
CA ILE A 114 0.71 -9.21 0.52
C ILE A 114 -0.57 -9.92 1.00
N GLN A 115 -0.84 -11.13 0.53
CA GLN A 115 -1.99 -11.92 1.00
C GLN A 115 -1.88 -12.24 2.50
N GLY A 116 -0.69 -12.61 2.97
CA GLY A 116 -0.41 -12.84 4.40
C GLY A 116 -0.60 -11.56 5.24
N CYS A 117 -0.18 -10.42 4.71
CA CYS A 117 -0.37 -9.11 5.33
C CYS A 117 -1.85 -8.69 5.35
N ASN A 118 -2.61 -8.91 4.28
CA ASN A 118 -4.04 -8.60 4.27
C ASN A 118 -4.80 -9.31 5.40
N THR A 119 -4.42 -10.55 5.72
CA THR A 119 -4.95 -11.27 6.89
C THR A 119 -4.59 -10.57 8.20
N ALA A 120 -3.35 -10.07 8.34
CA ALA A 120 -2.91 -9.36 9.54
C ALA A 120 -3.64 -8.02 9.72
N TYR A 121 -3.73 -7.22 8.65
CA TYR A 121 -4.46 -5.93 8.67
C TYR A 121 -5.97 -6.08 8.92
N GLY A 122 -6.56 -7.23 8.56
CA GLY A 122 -7.96 -7.55 8.85
C GLY A 122 -8.22 -8.02 10.28
N SER A 123 -7.18 -8.26 11.09
CA SER A 123 -7.31 -8.77 12.45
C SER A 123 -7.32 -7.65 13.48
N SER A 124 -8.36 -7.58 14.33
CA SER A 124 -8.45 -6.60 15.43
C SER A 124 -7.44 -6.85 16.56
N THR A 125 -6.85 -8.06 16.62
CA THR A 125 -5.86 -8.44 17.63
C THR A 125 -4.42 -8.32 17.16
N ALA A 126 -4.20 -7.99 15.88
CA ALA A 126 -2.86 -7.81 15.34
C ALA A 126 -2.18 -6.56 15.93
N ARG A 127 -0.88 -6.64 16.16
CA ARG A 127 -0.06 -5.55 16.68
C ARG A 127 0.05 -4.42 15.67
N ILE A 128 -0.61 -3.30 15.97
CA ILE A 128 -0.65 -2.12 15.09
C ILE A 128 0.74 -1.50 14.88
N ASP A 129 1.63 -1.54 15.88
CA ASP A 129 3.00 -1.05 15.77
C ASP A 129 3.78 -1.77 14.67
N ARG A 130 3.60 -3.09 14.53
CA ARG A 130 4.23 -3.89 13.46
C ARG A 130 3.61 -3.64 12.09
N LEU A 131 2.29 -3.42 12.04
CA LEU A 131 1.61 -3.06 10.80
C LEU A 131 2.04 -1.67 10.29
N MET A 132 2.19 -0.69 11.18
CA MET A 132 2.74 0.63 10.85
C MET A 132 4.20 0.54 10.36
N ALA A 133 5.03 -0.25 11.07
CA ALA A 133 6.41 -0.46 10.68
C ALA A 133 6.53 -1.17 9.32
N ASN A 134 5.60 -2.06 8.97
CA ASN A 134 5.52 -2.67 7.64
C ASN A 134 5.29 -1.62 6.54
N VAL A 135 4.35 -0.69 6.75
CA VAL A 135 4.11 0.40 5.78
C VAL A 135 5.36 1.26 5.62
N ALA A 136 6.00 1.65 6.72
CA ALA A 136 7.20 2.46 6.69
C ALA A 136 8.36 1.76 5.94
N HIS A 137 8.61 0.48 6.25
CA HIS A 137 9.63 -0.34 5.59
C HIS A 137 9.35 -0.51 4.09
N SER A 138 8.12 -0.85 3.73
CA SER A 138 7.71 -1.01 2.34
C SER A 138 7.83 0.29 1.54
N SER A 139 7.46 1.44 2.15
CA SER A 139 7.58 2.76 1.54
C SER A 139 9.04 3.18 1.36
N LEU A 140 9.93 2.87 2.33
CA LEU A 140 11.37 3.11 2.21
C LEU A 140 11.95 2.38 1.00
N HIS A 141 11.61 1.09 0.83
CA HIS A 141 12.09 0.30 -0.30
C HIS A 141 11.44 0.71 -1.61
N TYR A 142 10.15 1.10 -1.61
CA TYR A 142 9.54 1.65 -2.81
C TYR A 142 10.22 2.96 -3.26
N GLY A 143 10.63 3.82 -2.35
CA GLY A 143 11.45 5.00 -2.67
C GLY A 143 12.74 4.63 -3.41
N ASN A 144 13.44 3.57 -2.97
CA ASN A 144 14.59 3.04 -3.70
C ASN A 144 14.18 2.50 -5.08
N VAL A 145 13.10 1.72 -5.18
CA VAL A 145 12.58 1.16 -6.43
C VAL A 145 12.30 2.25 -7.47
N ILE A 146 11.73 3.40 -7.07
CA ILE A 146 11.51 4.56 -7.95
C ILE A 146 12.80 4.97 -8.65
N THR A 147 13.92 5.02 -7.90
CA THR A 147 15.23 5.38 -8.45
C THR A 147 15.68 4.34 -9.48
N TYR A 148 15.57 3.04 -9.18
CA TYR A 148 15.93 1.97 -10.12
C TYR A 148 15.10 2.05 -11.41
N LEU A 149 13.79 2.25 -11.29
CA LEU A 149 12.90 2.39 -12.45
C LEU A 149 13.32 3.56 -13.36
N ARG A 150 13.58 4.73 -12.77
CA ARG A 150 14.01 5.90 -13.54
C ARG A 150 15.36 5.69 -14.22
N MET A 151 16.29 5.03 -13.57
CA MET A 151 17.59 4.68 -14.17
C MET A 151 17.47 3.66 -15.29
N LEU A 152 16.43 2.82 -15.27
CA LEU A 152 16.08 1.91 -16.36
C LEU A 152 15.20 2.57 -17.45
N GLY A 153 14.91 3.86 -17.35
CA GLY A 153 14.05 4.58 -18.29
C GLY A 153 12.55 4.25 -18.16
N LEU A 154 12.14 3.65 -17.03
CA LEU A 154 10.77 3.24 -16.76
C LEU A 154 10.05 4.28 -15.90
N LYS A 155 8.75 4.50 -16.17
CA LYS A 155 7.89 5.37 -15.36
C LYS A 155 7.43 4.63 -14.10
N PRO A 156 7.68 5.20 -12.87
CA PRO A 156 7.18 4.59 -11.65
C PRO A 156 5.65 4.53 -11.58
N PRO A 157 5.05 3.47 -10.99
CA PRO A 157 3.59 3.35 -10.88
C PRO A 157 2.91 4.47 -10.09
N SER A 158 3.63 5.14 -9.18
CA SER A 158 3.11 6.27 -8.37
C SER A 158 3.22 7.65 -9.06
N SER A 159 3.58 7.71 -10.36
CA SER A 159 3.86 8.98 -11.07
C SER A 159 2.91 9.23 -12.22
#